data_be81208258bb288f8803aa9ba14463f4
#
_entry.id   be81208258bb288f8803aa9ba14463f4
#
_cell.length_a   1.000
_cell.length_b   1.000
_cell.length_c   1.000
_cell.angle_alpha   90.00
_cell.angle_beta   90.00
_cell.angle_gamma   90.00
#
_symmetry.space_group_name_H-M   'P 1'
#
loop_
_entity.id
_entity.type
_entity.pdbx_description
1 polymer ?
#
loop_
_entity_poly.entity_id
_entity_poly.type
_entity_poly.pdbx_seq_one_letter_code
_entity_poly.pdbx_strand_id
1 'polypeptide(L)'
;ITAIEIAAAKHPDGTPIVPEVCIFFENELMRGNRTTKINAENFNAFRSFNYPPLAKAGIHIRYNEHLIRRPDPSRPMKPHYLFDTNVVVLTLFPGIQESIINSVLHVPGLKAVVLKTFGSGNAPQKEWFIRQLKEASERGIVIVNITQCQSGAVEMGRYETGLQLLQAGV
;
A
#
# COMPACT_ATOMS: atom_id res chain seq x y z
N ILE A 1 2.82 -1.43 -28.13
CA ILE A 1 1.56 -1.45 -28.93
C ILE A 1 0.41 -1.87 -28.00
N THR A 2 0.43 -3.03 -27.36
CA THR A 2 -0.66 -3.56 -26.53
C THR A 2 -1.13 -2.60 -25.40
N ALA A 3 -0.24 -1.87 -24.75
CA ALA A 3 -0.63 -0.88 -23.74
C ALA A 3 -1.51 0.24 -24.34
N ILE A 4 -1.21 0.67 -25.57
CA ILE A 4 -2.01 1.69 -26.28
C ILE A 4 -3.37 1.11 -26.69
N GLU A 5 -3.39 -0.13 -27.16
CA GLU A 5 -4.62 -0.86 -27.49
C GLU A 5 -5.55 -0.95 -26.28
N ILE A 6 -5.02 -1.34 -25.12
CA ILE A 6 -5.79 -1.39 -23.87
C ILE A 6 -6.30 0.00 -23.45
N ALA A 7 -5.46 1.03 -23.56
CA ALA A 7 -5.82 2.40 -23.19
C ALA A 7 -6.91 2.99 -24.12
N ALA A 8 -6.94 2.56 -25.37
CA ALA A 8 -7.92 3.01 -26.38
C ALA A 8 -9.22 2.18 -26.36
N ALA A 9 -9.22 1.02 -25.70
CA ALA A 9 -10.36 0.10 -25.72
C ALA A 9 -11.59 0.66 -25.02
N LYS A 10 -12.75 0.53 -25.66
CA LYS A 10 -14.02 1.07 -25.20
C LYS A 10 -15.13 0.03 -25.25
N HIS A 11 -16.10 0.18 -24.39
CA HIS A 11 -17.39 -0.50 -24.50
C HIS A 11 -18.21 0.04 -25.68
N PRO A 12 -19.27 -0.68 -26.11
CA PRO A 12 -20.15 -0.22 -27.20
C PRO A 12 -20.80 1.16 -26.97
N ASP A 13 -20.95 1.55 -25.69
CA ASP A 13 -21.46 2.87 -25.27
C ASP A 13 -20.42 3.99 -25.33
N GLY A 14 -19.18 3.67 -25.74
CA GLY A 14 -18.07 4.62 -25.84
C GLY A 14 -17.30 4.85 -24.54
N THR A 15 -17.69 4.23 -23.43
CA THR A 15 -16.96 4.33 -22.17
C THR A 15 -15.67 3.50 -22.19
N PRO A 16 -14.57 3.94 -21.55
CA PRO A 16 -13.34 3.15 -21.46
C PRO A 16 -13.56 1.81 -20.76
N ILE A 17 -12.96 0.73 -21.28
CA ILE A 17 -12.99 -0.57 -20.59
C ILE A 17 -12.23 -0.47 -19.27
N VAL A 18 -11.06 0.18 -19.24
CA VAL A 18 -10.25 0.36 -18.03
C VAL A 18 -10.05 1.86 -17.74
N PRO A 19 -10.96 2.50 -17.00
CA PRO A 19 -10.85 3.91 -16.62
C PRO A 19 -9.98 4.09 -15.36
N GLU A 20 -8.80 3.48 -15.33
CA GLU A 20 -7.89 3.50 -14.18
C GLU A 20 -6.46 3.81 -14.61
N VAL A 21 -5.66 4.33 -13.66
CA VAL A 21 -4.21 4.43 -13.84
C VAL A 21 -3.58 3.07 -13.59
N CYS A 22 -2.95 2.50 -14.61
CA CYS A 22 -2.43 1.14 -14.60
C CYS A 22 -0.97 1.07 -15.04
N ILE A 23 -0.31 -0.02 -14.68
CA ILE A 23 0.97 -0.45 -15.22
C ILE A 23 0.70 -1.68 -16.08
N PHE A 24 1.01 -1.58 -17.38
CA PHE A 24 1.07 -2.75 -18.26
C PHE A 24 2.53 -3.19 -18.36
N PHE A 25 2.80 -4.38 -17.90
CA PHE A 25 4.16 -4.93 -17.92
C PHE A 25 4.10 -6.43 -18.24
N GLU A 26 5.03 -6.88 -19.13
CA GLU A 26 4.93 -8.20 -19.75
C GLU A 26 3.56 -8.36 -20.41
N ASN A 27 2.75 -9.26 -19.91
CA ASN A 27 1.42 -9.56 -20.46
C ASN A 27 0.30 -9.23 -19.46
N GLU A 28 0.58 -8.50 -18.38
CA GLU A 28 -0.38 -8.20 -17.33
C GLU A 28 -0.63 -6.70 -17.17
N LEU A 29 -1.92 -6.34 -17.09
CA LEU A 29 -2.36 -5.00 -16.73
C LEU A 29 -2.64 -4.97 -15.24
N MET A 30 -1.84 -4.24 -14.50
CA MET A 30 -1.92 -4.14 -13.06
C MET A 30 -2.41 -2.76 -12.63
N ARG A 31 -3.24 -2.68 -11.58
CA ARG A 31 -3.66 -1.39 -11.02
C ARG A 31 -2.45 -0.64 -10.45
N GLY A 32 -2.25 0.63 -10.85
CA GLY A 32 -1.04 1.37 -10.56
C GLY A 32 -0.70 1.49 -9.06
N ASN A 33 -1.70 1.81 -8.23
CA ASN A 33 -1.50 1.92 -6.78
C ASN A 33 -1.46 0.58 -6.02
N ARG A 34 -1.53 -0.56 -6.74
CA ARG A 34 -1.40 -1.92 -6.18
C ARG A 34 -0.18 -2.65 -6.70
N THR A 35 0.66 -1.96 -7.46
CA THR A 35 1.80 -2.53 -8.17
C THR A 35 3.09 -1.97 -7.60
N THR A 36 4.09 -2.82 -7.45
CA THR A 36 5.43 -2.42 -7.01
C THR A 36 6.50 -2.98 -7.93
N LYS A 37 7.62 -2.27 -8.03
CA LYS A 37 8.82 -2.77 -8.72
C LYS A 37 9.55 -3.73 -7.79
N ILE A 38 9.71 -4.96 -8.22
CA ILE A 38 10.33 -6.04 -7.41
C ILE A 38 11.72 -6.42 -7.87
N ASN A 39 12.10 -6.03 -9.07
CA ASN A 39 13.39 -6.38 -9.64
C ASN A 39 13.96 -5.19 -10.40
N ALA A 40 15.28 -4.94 -10.25
CA ALA A 40 15.99 -3.86 -10.92
C ALA A 40 16.62 -4.29 -12.25
N GLU A 41 16.85 -5.60 -12.46
CA GLU A 41 17.62 -6.15 -13.58
C GLU A 41 16.78 -6.99 -14.54
N ASN A 42 15.84 -7.79 -14.04
CA ASN A 42 15.07 -8.72 -14.87
C ASN A 42 13.82 -8.06 -15.48
N PHE A 43 13.37 -8.64 -16.60
CA PHE A 43 12.17 -8.18 -17.30
C PHE A 43 10.90 -8.34 -16.47
N ASN A 44 10.79 -9.32 -15.56
CA ASN A 44 9.65 -9.47 -14.63
C ASN A 44 9.77 -8.48 -13.46
N ALA A 45 9.86 -7.21 -13.75
CA ALA A 45 10.24 -6.17 -12.81
C ALA A 45 9.09 -5.60 -11.97
N PHE A 46 7.83 -5.79 -12.38
CA PHE A 46 6.66 -5.26 -11.66
C PHE A 46 5.71 -6.37 -11.23
N ARG A 47 5.09 -6.22 -10.08
CA ARG A 47 4.12 -7.18 -9.56
C ARG A 47 3.06 -6.53 -8.67
N SER A 48 1.85 -7.07 -8.73
CA SER A 48 0.75 -6.77 -7.83
C SER A 48 0.46 -7.99 -6.97
N PHE A 49 0.93 -7.99 -5.72
CA PHE A 49 0.89 -9.18 -4.86
C PHE A 49 -0.49 -9.48 -4.28
N ASN A 50 -1.21 -8.42 -3.88
CA ASN A 50 -2.48 -8.53 -3.16
C ASN A 50 -3.68 -8.14 -4.02
N TYR A 51 -3.49 -7.98 -5.32
CA TYR A 51 -4.57 -7.65 -6.24
C TYR A 51 -4.35 -8.31 -7.59
N PRO A 52 -5.31 -9.09 -8.10
CA PRO A 52 -5.16 -9.75 -9.38
C PRO A 52 -5.02 -8.74 -10.53
N PRO A 53 -4.41 -9.13 -11.67
CA PRO A 53 -4.34 -8.30 -12.86
C PRO A 53 -5.73 -7.93 -13.38
N LEU A 54 -5.88 -6.69 -13.81
CA LEU A 54 -7.12 -6.18 -14.44
C LEU A 54 -7.34 -6.74 -15.83
N ALA A 55 -6.24 -7.07 -16.53
CA ALA A 55 -6.29 -7.76 -17.81
C ALA A 55 -5.02 -8.58 -18.05
N LYS A 56 -5.13 -9.59 -18.90
CA LYS A 56 -4.01 -10.37 -19.43
C LYS A 56 -4.03 -10.35 -20.94
N ALA A 57 -2.89 -10.00 -21.54
CA ALA A 57 -2.69 -10.05 -22.98
C ALA A 57 -2.15 -11.42 -23.40
N GLY A 58 -2.77 -12.01 -24.39
CA GLY A 58 -2.35 -13.21 -25.09
C GLY A 58 -2.65 -13.02 -26.57
N ILE A 59 -3.20 -14.03 -27.23
CA ILE A 59 -3.76 -13.88 -28.59
C ILE A 59 -4.90 -12.84 -28.56
N HIS A 60 -5.66 -12.84 -27.47
CA HIS A 60 -6.69 -11.85 -27.17
C HIS A 60 -6.43 -11.23 -25.79
N ILE A 61 -6.84 -9.98 -25.61
CA ILE A 61 -6.81 -9.30 -24.32
C ILE A 61 -8.04 -9.74 -23.52
N ARG A 62 -7.81 -10.36 -22.36
CA ARG A 62 -8.87 -10.80 -21.43
C ARG A 62 -8.96 -9.85 -20.27
N TYR A 63 -10.08 -9.15 -20.13
CA TYR A 63 -10.35 -8.21 -19.05
C TYR A 63 -11.05 -8.91 -17.88
N ASN A 64 -10.62 -8.61 -16.65
CA ASN A 64 -11.29 -9.00 -15.41
C ASN A 64 -12.27 -7.90 -15.01
N GLU A 65 -13.39 -7.79 -15.71
CA GLU A 65 -14.33 -6.66 -15.58
C GLU A 65 -14.84 -6.43 -14.16
N HIS A 66 -15.02 -7.48 -13.37
CA HIS A 66 -15.45 -7.39 -11.96
C HIS A 66 -14.39 -6.80 -11.04
N LEU A 67 -13.13 -6.75 -11.45
CA LEU A 67 -12.04 -6.12 -10.70
C LEU A 67 -11.81 -4.66 -11.11
N ILE A 68 -12.24 -4.28 -12.32
CA ILE A 68 -12.05 -2.94 -12.84
C ILE A 68 -13.01 -1.99 -12.15
N ARG A 69 -12.45 -0.90 -11.61
CA ARG A 69 -13.23 0.13 -10.95
C ARG A 69 -14.00 0.96 -11.98
N ARG A 70 -15.31 0.98 -11.87
CA ARG A 70 -16.16 1.86 -12.68
C ARG A 70 -16.30 3.21 -11.96
N PRO A 71 -15.94 4.33 -12.62
CA PRO A 71 -16.13 5.65 -12.05
C PRO A 71 -17.62 5.96 -11.97
N ASP A 72 -18.01 6.72 -10.98
CA ASP A 72 -19.33 7.29 -10.90
C ASP A 72 -19.42 8.49 -11.89
N PRO A 73 -20.23 8.43 -12.94
CA PRO A 73 -20.29 9.49 -13.94
C PRO A 73 -20.84 10.81 -13.38
N SER A 74 -21.54 10.77 -12.24
CA SER A 74 -22.03 11.98 -11.56
C SER A 74 -20.92 12.74 -10.80
N ARG A 75 -19.75 12.12 -10.59
CA ARG A 75 -18.63 12.73 -9.87
C ARG A 75 -17.57 13.24 -10.82
N PRO A 76 -17.30 14.55 -10.84
CA PRO A 76 -16.20 15.07 -11.63
C PRO A 76 -14.85 14.53 -11.13
N MET A 77 -13.90 14.36 -12.03
CA MET A 77 -12.53 14.01 -11.65
C MET A 77 -11.95 15.12 -10.77
N LYS A 78 -11.53 14.75 -9.56
CA LYS A 78 -10.88 15.66 -8.61
C LYS A 78 -9.40 15.26 -8.47
N PRO A 79 -8.48 15.95 -9.16
CA PRO A 79 -7.06 15.68 -8.99
C PRO A 79 -6.56 16.22 -7.63
N HIS A 80 -5.66 15.46 -7.00
CA HIS A 80 -4.99 15.84 -5.77
C HIS A 80 -3.51 16.09 -6.07
N TYR A 81 -3.08 17.35 -6.05
CA TYR A 81 -1.71 17.75 -6.38
C TYR A 81 -0.81 17.91 -5.17
N LEU A 82 -1.41 17.99 -3.97
CA LEU A 82 -0.68 18.21 -2.73
C LEU A 82 -0.74 16.96 -1.86
N PHE A 83 0.43 16.52 -1.44
CA PHE A 83 0.58 15.46 -0.45
C PHE A 83 1.21 16.05 0.80
N ASP A 84 0.78 15.58 1.98
CA ASP A 84 1.48 15.89 3.21
C ASP A 84 2.76 15.04 3.28
N THR A 85 3.89 15.70 3.33
CA THR A 85 5.22 15.07 3.37
C THR A 85 5.71 14.78 4.79
N ASN A 86 4.94 15.17 5.82
CA ASN A 86 5.27 14.92 7.23
C ASN A 86 4.93 13.47 7.65
N VAL A 87 5.35 12.53 6.84
CA VAL A 87 5.14 11.09 7.03
C VAL A 87 6.47 10.38 7.00
N VAL A 88 6.68 9.45 7.92
CA VAL A 88 7.87 8.60 7.94
C VAL A 88 7.49 7.13 7.75
N VAL A 89 8.33 6.38 7.06
CA VAL A 89 8.25 4.91 7.00
C VAL A 89 9.25 4.33 7.98
N LEU A 90 8.75 3.65 9.01
CA LEU A 90 9.55 3.00 10.04
C LEU A 90 9.51 1.49 9.85
N THR A 91 10.60 0.93 9.35
CA THR A 91 10.74 -0.51 9.19
C THR A 91 11.39 -1.11 10.44
N LEU A 92 10.68 -2.02 11.12
CA LEU A 92 11.24 -2.73 12.28
C LEU A 92 12.26 -3.77 11.84
N PHE A 93 13.31 -3.92 12.64
CA PHE A 93 14.32 -4.98 12.46
C PHE A 93 14.73 -5.51 13.84
N PRO A 94 15.22 -6.75 13.92
CA PRO A 94 15.71 -7.32 15.18
C PRO A 94 16.85 -6.48 15.77
N GLY A 95 16.71 -6.08 17.03
CA GLY A 95 17.72 -5.26 17.71
C GLY A 95 17.53 -3.75 17.53
N ILE A 96 16.45 -3.28 16.91
CA ILE A 96 16.14 -1.84 16.87
C ILE A 96 16.11 -1.26 18.28
N GLN A 97 16.76 -0.13 18.46
CA GLN A 97 16.93 0.49 19.77
C GLN A 97 15.83 1.50 20.08
N GLU A 98 15.55 1.66 21.37
CA GLU A 98 14.58 2.65 21.88
C GLU A 98 14.90 4.07 21.40
N SER A 99 16.17 4.47 21.43
CA SER A 99 16.61 5.79 21.00
C SER A 99 16.27 6.12 19.54
N ILE A 100 16.32 5.11 18.65
CA ILE A 100 15.97 5.27 17.23
C ILE A 100 14.46 5.54 17.11
N ILE A 101 13.64 4.71 17.76
CA ILE A 101 12.18 4.88 17.74
C ILE A 101 11.79 6.23 18.31
N ASN A 102 12.38 6.59 19.45
CA ASN A 102 12.15 7.89 20.10
C ASN A 102 12.50 9.06 19.16
N SER A 103 13.66 9.00 18.52
CA SER A 103 14.09 10.05 17.58
C SER A 103 13.14 10.21 16.39
N VAL A 104 12.67 9.09 15.83
CA VAL A 104 11.73 9.11 14.71
C VAL A 104 10.37 9.68 15.13
N LEU A 105 9.84 9.25 16.28
CA LEU A 105 8.52 9.69 16.74
C LEU A 105 8.50 11.13 17.27
N HIS A 106 9.67 11.76 17.47
CA HIS A 106 9.81 13.15 17.88
C HIS A 106 10.33 14.08 16.78
N VAL A 107 10.31 13.63 15.50
CA VAL A 107 10.62 14.53 14.39
C VAL A 107 9.63 15.70 14.39
N PRO A 108 10.13 16.95 14.38
CA PRO A 108 9.27 18.12 14.38
C PRO A 108 8.28 18.13 13.21
N GLY A 109 7.01 18.34 13.51
CA GLY A 109 5.95 18.38 12.50
C GLY A 109 5.49 17.02 11.98
N LEU A 110 5.99 15.90 12.50
CA LEU A 110 5.56 14.56 12.11
C LEU A 110 4.04 14.39 12.31
N LYS A 111 3.33 13.93 11.29
CA LYS A 111 1.89 13.70 11.31
C LYS A 111 1.50 12.24 11.21
N ALA A 112 2.31 11.44 10.53
CA ALA A 112 2.01 10.02 10.40
C ALA A 112 3.26 9.15 10.31
N VAL A 113 3.09 7.90 10.74
CA VAL A 113 4.09 6.84 10.64
C VAL A 113 3.49 5.64 9.93
N VAL A 114 4.13 5.19 8.86
CA VAL A 114 3.87 3.89 8.27
C VAL A 114 4.80 2.89 8.95
N LEU A 115 4.26 2.16 9.93
CA LEU A 115 5.00 1.18 10.71
C LEU A 115 5.01 -0.16 9.97
N LYS A 116 6.18 -0.59 9.50
CA LYS A 116 6.37 -1.89 8.84
C LYS A 116 6.77 -2.93 9.88
N THR A 117 5.82 -3.79 10.23
CA THR A 117 5.98 -4.84 11.25
C THR A 117 6.29 -6.20 10.65
N PHE A 118 6.67 -7.16 11.49
CA PHE A 118 7.02 -8.51 11.06
C PHE A 118 5.77 -9.34 10.73
N GLY A 119 5.86 -10.17 9.68
CA GLY A 119 4.82 -11.15 9.34
C GLY A 119 3.42 -10.53 9.27
N SER A 120 2.49 -11.04 10.03
CA SER A 120 1.09 -10.60 10.08
C SER A 120 0.81 -9.45 11.06
N GLY A 121 1.82 -8.68 11.45
CA GLY A 121 1.65 -7.54 12.34
C GLY A 121 2.41 -7.64 13.67
N ASN A 122 3.40 -8.54 13.77
CA ASN A 122 4.19 -8.70 14.98
C ASN A 122 5.23 -7.58 15.16
N ALA A 123 5.45 -7.19 16.40
CA ALA A 123 6.39 -6.16 16.78
C ALA A 123 7.20 -6.59 18.03
N PRO A 124 8.26 -5.86 18.42
CA PRO A 124 8.98 -6.16 19.64
C PRO A 124 8.07 -6.08 20.87
N GLN A 125 8.08 -7.14 21.70
CA GLN A 125 7.36 -7.21 22.97
C GLN A 125 8.14 -6.47 24.09
N LYS A 126 8.34 -5.17 23.88
CA LYS A 126 9.04 -4.30 24.83
C LYS A 126 8.08 -3.21 25.31
N GLU A 127 7.95 -3.06 26.61
CA GLU A 127 7.07 -2.05 27.21
C GLU A 127 7.36 -0.64 26.69
N TRP A 128 8.66 -0.30 26.54
CA TRP A 128 9.07 1.01 26.05
C TRP A 128 8.55 1.25 24.61
N PHE A 129 8.49 0.20 23.78
CA PHE A 129 8.05 0.32 22.38
C PHE A 129 6.56 0.66 22.32
N ILE A 130 5.73 -0.10 23.02
CA ILE A 130 4.28 0.12 23.09
C ILE A 130 3.98 1.50 23.71
N ARG A 131 4.69 1.87 24.80
CA ARG A 131 4.54 3.17 25.43
C ARG A 131 4.83 4.33 24.47
N GLN A 132 5.92 4.28 23.71
CA GLN A 132 6.28 5.34 22.75
C GLN A 132 5.27 5.48 21.62
N LEU A 133 4.75 4.36 21.09
CA LEU A 133 3.68 4.41 20.08
C LEU A 133 2.40 5.03 20.64
N LYS A 134 2.02 4.65 21.85
CA LYS A 134 0.86 5.23 22.54
C LYS A 134 1.01 6.73 22.73
N GLU A 135 2.13 7.17 23.27
CA GLU A 135 2.44 8.60 23.45
C GLU A 135 2.42 9.36 22.12
N ALA A 136 2.92 8.75 21.03
CA ALA A 136 2.86 9.34 19.70
C ALA A 136 1.43 9.47 19.19
N SER A 137 0.61 8.44 19.36
CA SER A 137 -0.82 8.44 18.99
C SER A 137 -1.60 9.50 19.80
N GLU A 138 -1.33 9.60 21.10
CA GLU A 138 -1.94 10.62 21.99
C GLU A 138 -1.57 12.05 21.58
N ARG A 139 -0.38 12.27 20.99
CA ARG A 139 0.01 13.54 20.37
C ARG A 139 -0.66 13.80 19.02
N GLY A 140 -1.49 12.90 18.52
CA GLY A 140 -2.20 13.03 17.24
C GLY A 140 -1.42 12.52 16.02
N ILE A 141 -0.32 11.78 16.22
CA ILE A 141 0.39 11.13 15.12
C ILE A 141 -0.39 9.88 14.69
N VAL A 142 -0.78 9.83 13.42
CA VAL A 142 -1.46 8.66 12.85
C VAL A 142 -0.44 7.54 12.61
N ILE A 143 -0.66 6.37 13.17
CA ILE A 143 0.24 5.23 12.98
C ILE A 143 -0.50 4.15 12.20
N VAL A 144 0.01 3.83 11.00
CA VAL A 144 -0.56 2.81 10.11
C VAL A 144 0.35 1.59 10.11
N ASN A 145 -0.17 0.47 10.61
CA ASN A 145 0.57 -0.80 10.63
C ASN A 145 0.44 -1.53 9.28
N ILE A 146 1.56 -1.84 8.67
CA ILE A 146 1.63 -2.67 7.47
C ILE A 146 2.65 -3.80 7.65
N THR A 147 2.48 -4.88 6.90
CA THR A 147 3.46 -5.96 6.90
C THR A 147 4.71 -5.61 6.09
N GLN A 148 5.86 -6.16 6.49
CA GLN A 148 7.08 -6.17 5.67
C GLN A 148 7.01 -7.19 4.53
N CYS A 149 6.10 -8.16 4.61
CA CYS A 149 5.89 -9.13 3.55
C CYS A 149 5.32 -8.48 2.30
N GLN A 150 5.71 -8.96 1.15
CA GLN A 150 5.22 -8.45 -0.14
C GLN A 150 3.76 -8.85 -0.40
N SER A 151 3.31 -9.95 0.18
CA SER A 151 1.92 -10.43 0.10
C SER A 151 1.35 -10.72 1.47
N GLY A 152 0.02 -10.72 1.57
CA GLY A 152 -0.72 -10.87 2.82
C GLY A 152 -1.13 -9.53 3.42
N ALA A 153 -1.63 -9.59 4.64
CA ALA A 153 -2.11 -8.42 5.38
C ALA A 153 -1.75 -8.53 6.86
N VAL A 154 -1.86 -7.40 7.55
CA VAL A 154 -1.78 -7.34 9.01
C VAL A 154 -3.12 -7.78 9.60
N GLU A 155 -3.08 -8.70 10.58
CA GLU A 155 -4.24 -9.16 11.35
C GLU A 155 -4.02 -8.85 12.84
N MET A 156 -4.29 -7.61 13.25
CA MET A 156 -3.96 -7.09 14.58
C MET A 156 -4.64 -7.82 15.75
N GLY A 157 -5.76 -8.49 15.52
CA GLY A 157 -6.48 -9.25 16.55
C GLY A 157 -6.02 -10.69 16.77
N ARG A 158 -5.10 -11.18 15.95
CA ARG A 158 -4.72 -12.61 15.95
C ARG A 158 -3.69 -12.99 17.01
N TYR A 159 -2.79 -12.08 17.36
CA TYR A 159 -1.69 -12.28 18.30
C TYR A 159 -1.71 -11.21 19.38
N GLU A 160 -1.20 -11.56 20.58
CA GLU A 160 -1.13 -10.65 21.71
C GLU A 160 -0.40 -9.34 21.39
N THR A 161 0.70 -9.42 20.63
CA THR A 161 1.45 -8.24 20.16
C THR A 161 0.61 -7.31 19.29
N GLY A 162 -0.25 -7.85 18.43
CA GLY A 162 -1.18 -7.08 17.61
C GLY A 162 -2.24 -6.36 18.47
N LEU A 163 -2.73 -7.01 19.52
CA LEU A 163 -3.68 -6.39 20.47
C LEU A 163 -3.04 -5.23 21.22
N GLN A 164 -1.79 -5.38 21.66
CA GLN A 164 -1.07 -4.29 22.33
C GLN A 164 -0.86 -3.09 21.40
N LEU A 165 -0.55 -3.29 20.13
CA LEU A 165 -0.46 -2.23 19.12
C LEU A 165 -1.80 -1.52 18.94
N LEU A 166 -2.89 -2.28 18.83
CA LEU A 166 -4.24 -1.72 18.69
C LEU A 166 -4.62 -0.86 19.91
N GLN A 167 -4.31 -1.33 21.13
CA GLN A 167 -4.54 -0.58 22.37
C GLN A 167 -3.65 0.67 22.48
N ALA A 168 -2.50 0.68 21.81
CA ALA A 168 -1.63 1.86 21.71
C ALA A 168 -2.11 2.89 20.68
N GLY A 169 -3.20 2.62 19.95
CA GLY A 169 -3.75 3.54 18.95
C GLY A 169 -3.15 3.39 17.54
N VAL A 170 -2.57 2.20 17.25
CA VAL A 170 -2.00 1.85 15.94
C VAL A 170 -3.09 1.30 15.03
#